data_804d05d74a028db3796de2df892bcea6
#
_entry.id   804d05d74a028db3796de2df892bcea6
#
_cell.length_a   1.000
_cell.length_b   1.000
_cell.length_c   1.000
_cell.angle_alpha   90.00
_cell.angle_beta   90.00
_cell.angle_gamma   90.00
#
_symmetry.space_group_name_H-M   'P 1'
#
loop_
_entity.id
_entity.type
_entity.pdbx_description
1 polymer ?
#
loop_
_entity_poly.entity_id
_entity_poly.type
_entity_poly.pdbx_seq_one_letter_code
_entity_poly.pdbx_strand_id
1 'polypeptide(L)'
;MEYGQRPFQAPPGATEVLLVRHGQSAAYKDGEPFALVDGQGNPPLTEHGHWQAEQVGKRLAQVEIAAVYVTTLQRTLQTAAPLLTHLDMEPIVEPDLREIHLGEWEGGIFRKKVADRDPAFLEVERTQDWGAIPGAETFAQLQQRVVAALTRIHDAHPGERVVAVSHGGAIGAALTHATGARPMAFAATDNASIAHLIILGDRWILRRYNDTGHLGGELSAVAEGLT
;
A
#
# COMPACT_ATOMS: atom_id res chain seq x y z
N MET A 1 11.77 36.41 25.54
CA MET A 1 11.13 35.75 24.35
C MET A 1 10.97 34.28 24.68
N GLU A 2 9.80 33.76 24.56
CA GLU A 2 9.54 32.30 24.76
C GLU A 2 9.48 31.62 23.41
N TYR A 3 10.11 30.43 23.29
CA TYR A 3 10.12 29.61 22.07
C TYR A 3 9.45 28.28 22.39
N GLY A 4 8.14 28.18 22.10
CA GLY A 4 7.36 26.96 22.30
C GLY A 4 7.57 25.93 21.16
N GLN A 5 7.24 24.66 21.41
CA GLN A 5 7.16 23.63 20.37
C GLN A 5 6.00 23.96 19.42
N ARG A 6 6.23 23.85 18.13
CA ARG A 6 5.18 24.00 17.11
C ARG A 6 4.79 22.64 16.54
N PRO A 7 3.48 22.38 16.32
CA PRO A 7 3.05 21.23 15.56
C PRO A 7 3.71 21.21 14.17
N PHE A 8 3.93 20.01 13.65
CA PHE A 8 4.41 19.88 12.27
C PHE A 8 3.35 20.41 11.30
N GLN A 9 3.82 21.20 10.34
CA GLN A 9 3.04 21.63 9.18
C GLN A 9 3.78 21.19 7.92
N ALA A 10 3.04 20.66 6.95
CA ALA A 10 3.60 20.35 5.66
C ALA A 10 4.14 21.63 5.02
N PRO A 11 5.33 21.62 4.39
CA PRO A 11 5.83 22.77 3.66
C PRO A 11 4.87 23.23 2.57
N PRO A 12 4.82 24.54 2.27
CA PRO A 12 4.00 25.04 1.16
C PRO A 12 4.33 24.32 -0.16
N GLY A 13 3.30 23.89 -0.89
CA GLY A 13 3.44 23.15 -2.13
C GLY A 13 3.72 21.65 -1.96
N ALA A 14 3.93 21.16 -0.74
CA ALA A 14 4.08 19.71 -0.52
C ALA A 14 2.75 18.99 -0.64
N THR A 15 2.76 17.82 -1.26
CA THR A 15 1.60 16.91 -1.29
C THR A 15 1.66 15.97 -0.10
N GLU A 16 0.55 15.87 0.63
CA GLU A 16 0.35 14.86 1.67
C GLU A 16 -0.29 13.61 1.04
N VAL A 17 0.44 12.51 1.01
CA VAL A 17 -0.07 11.24 0.48
C VAL A 17 -0.38 10.28 1.62
N LEU A 18 -1.65 9.91 1.77
CA LEU A 18 -2.11 8.88 2.68
C LEU A 18 -2.16 7.55 1.90
N LEU A 19 -1.10 6.75 2.04
CA LEU A 19 -1.03 5.42 1.45
C LEU A 19 -1.79 4.44 2.33
N VAL A 20 -2.82 3.80 1.78
CA VAL A 20 -3.67 2.81 2.46
C VAL A 20 -3.43 1.45 1.86
N ARG A 21 -3.01 0.45 2.65
CA ARG A 21 -3.02 -0.93 2.18
C ARG A 21 -4.48 -1.40 2.07
N HIS A 22 -4.81 -2.11 0.99
CA HIS A 22 -6.14 -2.70 0.85
C HIS A 22 -6.54 -3.58 2.04
N GLY A 23 -7.83 -3.71 2.32
CA GLY A 23 -8.37 -4.60 3.34
C GLY A 23 -8.05 -6.08 3.08
N GLN A 24 -8.28 -6.95 4.06
CA GLN A 24 -8.02 -8.38 3.94
C GLN A 24 -8.71 -8.96 2.70
N SER A 25 -7.95 -9.65 1.84
CA SER A 25 -8.46 -10.29 0.63
C SER A 25 -8.67 -11.79 0.83
N ALA A 26 -9.51 -12.41 -0.04
CA ALA A 26 -9.87 -13.82 0.00
C ALA A 26 -8.63 -14.72 0.06
N ALA A 27 -8.74 -15.82 0.84
CA ALA A 27 -7.68 -16.80 0.97
C ALA A 27 -7.49 -17.60 -0.33
N TYR A 28 -6.22 -17.92 -0.66
CA TYR A 28 -5.94 -18.88 -1.73
C TYR A 28 -6.33 -20.29 -1.29
N LYS A 29 -6.95 -21.03 -2.21
CA LYS A 29 -7.20 -22.46 -2.05
C LYS A 29 -6.37 -23.23 -3.06
N ASP A 30 -5.74 -24.29 -2.60
CA ASP A 30 -4.88 -25.10 -3.46
C ASP A 30 -5.67 -25.67 -4.65
N GLY A 31 -5.14 -25.47 -5.85
CA GLY A 31 -5.82 -25.85 -7.10
C GLY A 31 -6.89 -24.88 -7.61
N GLU A 32 -7.20 -23.80 -6.88
CA GLU A 32 -8.17 -22.77 -7.26
C GLU A 32 -7.49 -21.39 -7.40
N PRO A 33 -6.70 -21.13 -8.44
CA PRO A 33 -5.99 -19.86 -8.59
C PRO A 33 -6.99 -18.72 -8.81
N PHE A 34 -6.63 -17.54 -8.28
CA PHE A 34 -7.40 -16.32 -8.55
C PHE A 34 -7.32 -15.95 -10.03
N ALA A 35 -8.41 -15.40 -10.57
CA ALA A 35 -8.40 -14.77 -11.87
C ALA A 35 -7.34 -13.66 -11.90
N LEU A 36 -6.72 -13.49 -13.06
CA LEU A 36 -5.70 -12.47 -13.27
C LEU A 36 -6.29 -11.22 -13.93
N VAL A 37 -5.83 -10.06 -13.52
CA VAL A 37 -6.03 -8.79 -14.21
C VAL A 37 -4.64 -8.22 -14.51
N ASP A 38 -4.37 -7.94 -15.76
CA ASP A 38 -3.05 -7.47 -16.23
C ASP A 38 -1.89 -8.35 -15.74
N GLY A 39 -2.10 -9.67 -15.69
CA GLY A 39 -1.11 -10.65 -15.25
C GLY A 39 -0.98 -10.82 -13.74
N GLN A 40 -1.74 -10.08 -12.92
CA GLN A 40 -1.68 -10.15 -11.46
C GLN A 40 -2.94 -10.75 -10.84
N GLY A 41 -2.78 -11.55 -9.79
CA GLY A 41 -3.89 -12.17 -9.06
C GLY A 41 -4.85 -11.12 -8.48
N ASN A 42 -6.15 -11.30 -8.72
CA ASN A 42 -7.18 -10.32 -8.38
C ASN A 42 -8.26 -10.87 -7.41
N PRO A 43 -7.88 -11.31 -6.19
CA PRO A 43 -8.88 -11.71 -5.19
C PRO A 43 -9.74 -10.53 -4.73
N PRO A 44 -11.03 -10.75 -4.40
CA PRO A 44 -11.88 -9.77 -3.72
C PRO A 44 -11.49 -9.63 -2.25
N LEU A 45 -12.03 -8.62 -1.58
CA LEU A 45 -11.98 -8.52 -0.12
C LEU A 45 -12.81 -9.65 0.52
N THR A 46 -12.41 -10.04 1.75
CA THR A 46 -13.26 -10.84 2.65
C THR A 46 -14.30 -9.92 3.31
N GLU A 47 -15.26 -10.53 4.05
CA GLU A 47 -16.19 -9.79 4.90
C GLU A 47 -15.42 -8.91 5.91
N HIS A 48 -14.36 -9.45 6.53
CA HIS A 48 -13.50 -8.67 7.42
C HIS A 48 -12.78 -7.54 6.68
N GLY A 49 -12.31 -7.78 5.44
CA GLY A 49 -11.71 -6.75 4.60
C GLY A 49 -12.67 -5.62 4.26
N HIS A 50 -13.94 -5.91 4.02
CA HIS A 50 -14.98 -4.89 3.85
C HIS A 50 -15.24 -4.10 5.13
N TRP A 51 -15.26 -4.76 6.30
CA TRP A 51 -15.34 -4.06 7.58
C TRP A 51 -14.14 -3.12 7.78
N GLN A 52 -12.92 -3.58 7.47
CA GLN A 52 -11.72 -2.74 7.52
C GLN A 52 -11.84 -1.50 6.60
N ALA A 53 -12.36 -1.70 5.37
CA ALA A 53 -12.61 -0.61 4.42
C ALA A 53 -13.57 0.44 4.97
N GLU A 54 -14.64 0.02 5.65
CA GLU A 54 -15.58 0.92 6.33
C GLU A 54 -14.90 1.76 7.42
N GLN A 55 -13.99 1.15 8.23
CA GLN A 55 -13.27 1.90 9.26
C GLN A 55 -12.30 2.92 8.65
N VAL A 56 -11.60 2.57 7.57
CA VAL A 56 -10.76 3.51 6.78
C VAL A 56 -11.61 4.66 6.27
N GLY A 57 -12.74 4.38 5.63
CA GLY A 57 -13.66 5.38 5.09
C GLY A 57 -14.10 6.38 6.16
N LYS A 58 -14.60 5.89 7.30
CA LYS A 58 -15.01 6.73 8.44
C LYS A 58 -13.90 7.62 8.99
N ARG A 59 -12.68 7.07 9.09
CA ARG A 59 -11.53 7.83 9.60
C ARG A 59 -11.10 8.93 8.64
N LEU A 60 -10.98 8.61 7.34
CA LEU A 60 -10.48 9.54 6.34
C LEU A 60 -11.52 10.57 5.89
N ALA A 61 -12.80 10.29 6.04
CA ALA A 61 -13.87 11.28 5.81
C ALA A 61 -13.82 12.49 6.77
N GLN A 62 -13.00 12.42 7.82
CA GLN A 62 -12.83 13.53 8.78
C GLN A 62 -11.75 14.54 8.37
N VAL A 63 -11.06 14.31 7.26
CA VAL A 63 -10.00 15.18 6.76
C VAL A 63 -10.29 15.60 5.31
N GLU A 64 -9.81 16.79 4.95
CA GLU A 64 -9.94 17.28 3.57
C GLU A 64 -9.06 16.44 2.65
N ILE A 65 -9.64 15.88 1.58
CA ILE A 65 -9.02 15.03 0.57
C ILE A 65 -9.33 15.62 -0.81
N ALA A 66 -8.31 15.87 -1.60
CA ALA A 66 -8.44 16.40 -2.95
C ALA A 66 -8.70 15.31 -4.00
N ALA A 67 -8.14 14.11 -3.82
CA ALA A 67 -8.30 12.99 -4.75
C ALA A 67 -8.10 11.64 -4.05
N VAL A 68 -8.73 10.59 -4.61
CA VAL A 68 -8.58 9.20 -4.17
C VAL A 68 -8.08 8.36 -5.35
N TYR A 69 -6.88 7.81 -5.20
CA TYR A 69 -6.26 6.92 -6.17
C TYR A 69 -6.46 5.45 -5.79
N VAL A 70 -6.66 4.61 -6.78
CA VAL A 70 -6.75 3.15 -6.65
C VAL A 70 -5.92 2.48 -7.74
N THR A 71 -5.61 1.19 -7.59
CA THR A 71 -4.98 0.41 -8.66
C THR A 71 -6.04 -0.29 -9.52
N THR A 72 -5.61 -1.01 -10.57
CA THR A 72 -6.51 -1.82 -11.40
C THR A 72 -7.08 -3.06 -10.69
N LEU A 73 -6.56 -3.39 -9.48
CA LEU A 73 -6.96 -4.59 -8.75
C LEU A 73 -8.16 -4.29 -7.84
N GLN A 74 -9.22 -5.11 -7.97
CA GLN A 74 -10.53 -4.87 -7.34
C GLN A 74 -10.47 -4.60 -5.84
N ARG A 75 -9.56 -5.26 -5.11
CA ARG A 75 -9.42 -5.07 -3.65
C ARG A 75 -9.08 -3.64 -3.24
N THR A 76 -8.40 -2.87 -4.11
CA THR A 76 -8.11 -1.44 -3.82
C THR A 76 -9.35 -0.57 -4.03
N LEU A 77 -10.12 -0.82 -5.08
CA LEU A 77 -11.39 -0.14 -5.32
C LEU A 77 -12.41 -0.47 -4.23
N GLN A 78 -12.52 -1.77 -3.85
CA GLN A 78 -13.40 -2.21 -2.76
C GLN A 78 -13.02 -1.55 -1.42
N THR A 79 -11.72 -1.35 -1.17
CA THR A 79 -11.26 -0.66 0.05
C THR A 79 -11.54 0.85 -0.01
N ALA A 80 -11.44 1.47 -1.17
CA ALA A 80 -11.73 2.89 -1.34
C ALA A 80 -13.24 3.23 -1.34
N ALA A 81 -14.10 2.27 -1.71
CA ALA A 81 -15.52 2.51 -1.96
C ALA A 81 -16.28 3.23 -0.82
N PRO A 82 -16.12 2.87 0.49
CA PRO A 82 -16.77 3.61 1.55
C PRO A 82 -16.30 5.07 1.65
N LEU A 83 -15.00 5.32 1.47
CA LEU A 83 -14.45 6.69 1.48
C LEU A 83 -15.00 7.51 0.30
N LEU A 84 -14.99 6.93 -0.91
CA LEU A 84 -15.54 7.58 -2.10
C LEU A 84 -17.00 7.97 -1.94
N THR A 85 -17.80 7.10 -1.32
CA THR A 85 -19.21 7.40 -0.98
C THR A 85 -19.33 8.56 0.01
N HIS A 86 -18.47 8.61 1.04
CA HIS A 86 -18.49 9.70 2.02
C HIS A 86 -18.08 11.04 1.42
N LEU A 87 -17.17 11.05 0.45
CA LEU A 87 -16.63 12.27 -0.15
C LEU A 87 -17.38 12.69 -1.43
N ASP A 88 -18.30 11.86 -1.94
CA ASP A 88 -18.96 12.04 -3.26
C ASP A 88 -17.93 12.22 -4.38
N MET A 89 -16.94 11.32 -4.42
CA MET A 89 -15.82 11.37 -5.37
C MET A 89 -15.75 10.10 -6.22
N GLU A 90 -15.21 10.25 -7.44
CA GLU A 90 -14.81 9.13 -8.30
C GLU A 90 -13.33 8.79 -8.10
N PRO A 91 -12.95 7.50 -8.16
CA PRO A 91 -11.55 7.11 -8.03
C PRO A 91 -10.75 7.42 -9.29
N ILE A 92 -9.47 7.76 -9.11
CA ILE A 92 -8.50 7.86 -10.20
C ILE A 92 -7.67 6.58 -10.21
N VAL A 93 -7.59 5.89 -11.35
CA VAL A 93 -6.82 4.66 -11.48
C VAL A 93 -5.35 4.98 -11.76
N GLU A 94 -4.44 4.52 -10.89
CA GLU A 94 -2.98 4.61 -11.07
C GLU A 94 -2.38 3.19 -11.10
N PRO A 95 -2.13 2.62 -12.29
CA PRO A 95 -1.66 1.24 -12.45
C PRO A 95 -0.28 0.98 -11.83
N ASP A 96 0.60 1.98 -11.79
CA ASP A 96 1.96 1.82 -11.29
C ASP A 96 2.03 1.72 -9.75
N LEU A 97 0.89 1.93 -9.03
CA LEU A 97 0.76 1.64 -7.61
C LEU A 97 0.31 0.20 -7.32
N ARG A 98 0.20 -0.69 -8.33
CA ARG A 98 -0.12 -2.11 -8.13
C ARG A 98 0.94 -2.81 -7.27
N GLU A 99 0.54 -3.99 -6.77
CA GLU A 99 1.45 -4.88 -6.03
C GLU A 99 2.63 -5.32 -6.89
N ILE A 100 3.67 -5.84 -6.25
CA ILE A 100 4.77 -6.53 -6.93
C ILE A 100 4.22 -7.59 -7.88
N HIS A 101 4.74 -7.66 -9.10
CA HIS A 101 4.44 -8.75 -10.01
C HIS A 101 5.23 -9.99 -9.59
N LEU A 102 4.53 -11.08 -9.29
CA LEU A 102 5.12 -12.28 -8.71
C LEU A 102 5.47 -13.39 -9.73
N GLY A 103 5.40 -13.07 -11.03
CA GLY A 103 5.78 -14.01 -12.09
C GLY A 103 4.98 -15.31 -12.01
N GLU A 104 5.67 -16.45 -11.93
CA GLU A 104 5.05 -17.77 -11.85
C GLU A 104 4.25 -18.01 -10.55
N TRP A 105 4.39 -17.15 -9.55
CA TRP A 105 3.66 -17.28 -8.28
C TRP A 105 2.42 -16.40 -8.19
N GLU A 106 1.98 -15.86 -9.30
CA GLU A 106 0.70 -15.14 -9.39
C GLU A 106 -0.52 -16.04 -9.14
N GLY A 107 -1.70 -15.45 -9.06
CA GLY A 107 -2.94 -16.17 -8.81
C GLY A 107 -3.09 -16.74 -7.40
N GLY A 108 -2.26 -16.32 -6.45
CA GLY A 108 -2.29 -16.76 -5.06
C GLY A 108 -1.29 -17.85 -4.70
N ILE A 109 -0.54 -18.38 -5.69
CA ILE A 109 0.49 -19.41 -5.48
C ILE A 109 1.56 -18.95 -4.49
N PHE A 110 1.89 -17.66 -4.48
CA PHE A 110 2.83 -17.07 -3.53
C PHE A 110 2.50 -17.44 -2.08
N ARG A 111 1.24 -17.38 -1.66
CA ARG A 111 0.81 -17.70 -0.28
C ARG A 111 1.13 -19.15 0.10
N LYS A 112 0.91 -20.08 -0.84
CA LYS A 112 1.28 -21.49 -0.66
C LYS A 112 2.80 -21.64 -0.55
N LYS A 113 3.56 -21.00 -1.44
CA LYS A 113 5.03 -21.04 -1.45
C LYS A 113 5.66 -20.50 -0.18
N VAL A 114 5.07 -19.44 0.39
CA VAL A 114 5.47 -18.90 1.70
C VAL A 114 5.19 -19.91 2.81
N ALA A 115 3.98 -20.49 2.85
CA ALA A 115 3.59 -21.49 3.85
C ALA A 115 4.48 -22.76 3.78
N ASP A 116 4.81 -23.20 2.58
CA ASP A 116 5.66 -24.37 2.32
C ASP A 116 7.16 -24.08 2.54
N ARG A 117 7.55 -22.81 2.83
CA ARG A 117 8.94 -22.35 2.92
C ARG A 117 9.77 -22.74 1.69
N ASP A 118 9.23 -22.50 0.51
CA ASP A 118 9.87 -22.81 -0.78
C ASP A 118 11.30 -22.22 -0.83
N PRO A 119 12.29 -22.93 -1.37
CA PRO A 119 13.66 -22.44 -1.44
C PRO A 119 13.81 -21.07 -2.13
N ALA A 120 13.01 -20.77 -3.15
CA ALA A 120 13.05 -19.45 -3.79
C ALA A 120 12.48 -18.36 -2.86
N PHE A 121 11.49 -18.68 -2.00
CA PHE A 121 11.04 -17.74 -0.98
C PHE A 121 12.12 -17.45 0.07
N LEU A 122 12.85 -18.48 0.52
CA LEU A 122 13.99 -18.30 1.42
C LEU A 122 15.09 -17.43 0.80
N GLU A 123 15.27 -17.53 -0.51
CA GLU A 123 16.21 -16.68 -1.25
C GLU A 123 15.69 -15.23 -1.34
N VAL A 124 14.39 -15.00 -1.52
CA VAL A 124 13.75 -13.66 -1.41
C VAL A 124 14.06 -13.04 -0.05
N GLU A 125 13.85 -13.80 1.04
CA GLU A 125 14.14 -13.30 2.39
C GLU A 125 15.63 -12.95 2.59
N ARG A 126 16.52 -13.80 2.08
CA ARG A 126 17.98 -13.61 2.18
C ARG A 126 18.49 -12.42 1.39
N THR A 127 18.01 -12.26 0.15
CA THR A 127 18.44 -11.18 -0.76
C THR A 127 17.65 -9.90 -0.59
N GLN A 128 16.48 -9.98 0.06
CA GLN A 128 15.50 -8.90 0.13
C GLN A 128 15.05 -8.42 -1.25
N ASP A 129 14.97 -9.34 -2.22
CA ASP A 129 14.57 -9.08 -3.60
C ASP A 129 13.64 -10.18 -4.12
N TRP A 130 12.54 -9.78 -4.74
CA TRP A 130 11.55 -10.68 -5.33
C TRP A 130 12.03 -11.35 -6.62
N GLY A 131 13.10 -10.85 -7.24
CA GLY A 131 13.68 -11.39 -8.47
C GLY A 131 14.20 -12.84 -8.36
N ALA A 132 14.24 -13.41 -7.15
CA ALA A 132 14.50 -14.85 -6.96
C ALA A 132 13.32 -15.73 -7.42
N ILE A 133 12.11 -15.16 -7.55
CA ILE A 133 10.93 -15.85 -8.07
C ILE A 133 10.98 -15.77 -9.61
N PRO A 134 10.83 -16.89 -10.34
CA PRO A 134 10.85 -16.87 -11.79
C PRO A 134 9.81 -15.93 -12.41
N GLY A 135 10.28 -15.01 -13.24
CA GLY A 135 9.44 -14.03 -13.92
C GLY A 135 8.89 -12.91 -13.03
N ALA A 136 9.28 -12.83 -11.76
CA ALA A 136 8.85 -11.76 -10.87
C ALA A 136 9.60 -10.45 -11.15
N GLU A 137 8.96 -9.36 -10.78
CA GLU A 137 9.55 -8.03 -10.72
C GLU A 137 10.59 -7.97 -9.60
N THR A 138 11.71 -7.31 -9.84
CA THR A 138 12.70 -7.04 -8.79
C THR A 138 12.23 -5.91 -7.87
N PHE A 139 12.79 -5.83 -6.65
CA PHE A 139 12.50 -4.71 -5.76
C PHE A 139 12.83 -3.36 -6.40
N ALA A 140 13.91 -3.26 -7.15
CA ALA A 140 14.31 -2.03 -7.85
C ALA A 140 13.30 -1.59 -8.92
N GLN A 141 12.76 -2.54 -9.70
CA GLN A 141 11.72 -2.25 -10.70
C GLN A 141 10.43 -1.78 -10.04
N LEU A 142 9.98 -2.48 -8.99
CA LEU A 142 8.83 -2.06 -8.18
C LEU A 142 9.02 -0.64 -7.65
N GLN A 143 10.15 -0.35 -7.02
CA GLN A 143 10.43 0.96 -6.46
C GLN A 143 10.43 2.05 -7.53
N GLN A 144 11.06 1.80 -8.67
CA GLN A 144 11.12 2.75 -9.78
C GLN A 144 9.73 3.18 -10.26
N ARG A 145 8.80 2.22 -10.51
CA ARG A 145 7.45 2.56 -10.99
C ARG A 145 6.60 3.23 -9.91
N VAL A 146 6.71 2.78 -8.66
CA VAL A 146 5.96 3.37 -7.54
C VAL A 146 6.39 4.80 -7.27
N VAL A 147 7.69 5.07 -7.28
CA VAL A 147 8.23 6.43 -7.11
C VAL A 147 7.77 7.32 -8.26
N ALA A 148 7.82 6.86 -9.50
CA ALA A 148 7.33 7.60 -10.66
C ALA A 148 5.82 7.92 -10.55
N ALA A 149 5.00 6.96 -10.08
CA ALA A 149 3.57 7.19 -9.85
C ALA A 149 3.32 8.26 -8.77
N LEU A 150 4.00 8.16 -7.64
CA LEU A 150 3.84 9.13 -6.56
C LEU A 150 4.37 10.53 -6.92
N THR A 151 5.38 10.62 -7.78
CA THR A 151 5.85 11.89 -8.35
C THR A 151 4.77 12.52 -9.24
N ARG A 152 4.14 11.73 -10.13
CA ARG A 152 2.99 12.22 -10.94
C ARG A 152 1.83 12.71 -10.07
N ILE A 153 1.53 12.00 -8.99
CA ILE A 153 0.50 12.40 -8.03
C ILE A 153 0.89 13.72 -7.36
N HIS A 154 2.15 13.88 -6.94
CA HIS A 154 2.65 15.14 -6.38
C HIS A 154 2.51 16.29 -7.38
N ASP A 155 2.92 16.10 -8.62
CA ASP A 155 2.85 17.12 -9.66
C ASP A 155 1.42 17.58 -9.97
N ALA A 156 0.44 16.67 -9.81
CA ALA A 156 -0.98 16.96 -10.01
C ALA A 156 -1.65 17.64 -8.80
N HIS A 157 -1.09 17.51 -7.59
CA HIS A 157 -1.71 17.92 -6.33
C HIS A 157 -0.77 18.73 -5.40
N PRO A 158 -0.11 19.79 -5.89
CA PRO A 158 0.81 20.58 -5.08
C PRO A 158 0.05 21.33 -3.96
N GLY A 159 0.43 21.08 -2.71
CA GLY A 159 -0.18 21.70 -1.53
C GLY A 159 -1.46 21.00 -1.05
N GLU A 160 -1.83 19.88 -1.65
CA GLU A 160 -3.05 19.14 -1.35
C GLU A 160 -2.79 17.83 -0.61
N ARG A 161 -3.85 17.22 -0.07
CA ARG A 161 -3.82 15.89 0.52
C ARG A 161 -4.60 14.92 -0.35
N VAL A 162 -3.99 13.78 -0.66
CA VAL A 162 -4.58 12.71 -1.46
C VAL A 162 -4.54 11.38 -0.71
N VAL A 163 -5.45 10.49 -1.04
CA VAL A 163 -5.44 9.09 -0.60
C VAL A 163 -5.03 8.21 -1.78
N ALA A 164 -4.14 7.25 -1.55
CA ALA A 164 -3.81 6.24 -2.54
C ALA A 164 -3.94 4.85 -1.91
N VAL A 165 -4.97 4.11 -2.33
CA VAL A 165 -5.19 2.73 -1.88
C VAL A 165 -4.35 1.79 -2.74
N SER A 166 -3.42 1.10 -2.10
CA SER A 166 -2.38 0.31 -2.75
C SER A 166 -2.12 -1.01 -1.98
N HIS A 167 -0.92 -1.54 -2.04
CA HIS A 167 -0.54 -2.88 -1.61
C HIS A 167 0.71 -2.84 -0.74
N GLY A 168 0.96 -3.93 0.01
CA GLY A 168 2.06 -4.00 0.96
C GLY A 168 3.44 -3.78 0.34
N GLY A 169 3.74 -4.45 -0.77
CA GLY A 169 5.02 -4.30 -1.47
C GLY A 169 5.22 -2.90 -2.05
N ALA A 170 4.19 -2.35 -2.70
CA ALA A 170 4.25 -1.00 -3.28
C ALA A 170 4.43 0.08 -2.20
N ILE A 171 3.68 -0.01 -1.08
CA ILE A 171 3.85 0.90 0.06
C ILE A 171 5.26 0.76 0.62
N GLY A 172 5.73 -0.48 0.86
CA GLY A 172 7.09 -0.73 1.35
C GLY A 172 8.17 -0.13 0.46
N ALA A 173 8.00 -0.20 -0.87
CA ALA A 173 8.93 0.39 -1.84
C ALA A 173 8.94 1.93 -1.77
N ALA A 174 7.77 2.57 -1.63
CA ALA A 174 7.66 4.02 -1.44
C ALA A 174 8.35 4.49 -0.15
N LEU A 175 8.11 3.78 0.97
CA LEU A 175 8.69 4.11 2.26
C LEU A 175 10.21 3.87 2.30
N THR A 176 10.68 2.83 1.63
CA THR A 176 12.11 2.55 1.46
C THR A 176 12.80 3.69 0.70
N HIS A 177 12.18 4.19 -0.38
CA HIS A 177 12.68 5.37 -1.10
C HIS A 177 12.73 6.60 -0.21
N ALA A 178 11.64 6.91 0.50
CA ALA A 178 11.52 8.09 1.35
C ALA A 178 12.53 8.14 2.50
N THR A 179 12.98 6.98 2.99
CA THR A 179 13.83 6.87 4.19
C THR A 179 15.27 6.43 3.91
N GLY A 180 15.56 5.96 2.70
CA GLY A 180 16.83 5.32 2.37
C GLY A 180 17.06 4.00 3.13
N ALA A 181 16.00 3.35 3.60
CA ALA A 181 16.08 2.07 4.30
C ALA A 181 16.50 0.93 3.36
N ARG A 182 16.81 -0.24 3.93
CA ARG A 182 17.04 -1.45 3.13
C ARG A 182 15.75 -1.92 2.45
N PRO A 183 15.83 -2.60 1.31
CA PRO A 183 14.69 -3.30 0.72
C PRO A 183 13.95 -4.14 1.78
N MET A 184 12.64 -4.23 1.66
CA MET A 184 11.76 -4.97 2.60
C MET A 184 11.77 -4.50 4.07
N ALA A 185 12.41 -3.39 4.41
CA ALA A 185 12.34 -2.83 5.77
C ALA A 185 10.90 -2.52 6.22
N PHE A 186 9.98 -2.33 5.27
CA PHE A 186 8.56 -2.04 5.48
C PHE A 186 7.65 -3.12 4.88
N ALA A 187 8.12 -4.36 4.77
CA ALA A 187 7.38 -5.44 4.12
C ALA A 187 6.12 -5.91 4.89
N ALA A 188 6.07 -5.73 6.20
CA ALA A 188 4.98 -6.20 7.07
C ALA A 188 3.93 -5.11 7.35
N THR A 189 3.43 -4.46 6.32
CA THR A 189 2.34 -3.48 6.44
C THR A 189 1.01 -4.21 6.66
N ASP A 190 0.24 -3.86 7.69
CA ASP A 190 -1.05 -4.50 8.00
C ASP A 190 -2.15 -4.11 7.01
N ASN A 191 -3.15 -5.00 6.81
CA ASN A 191 -4.31 -4.68 5.98
C ASN A 191 -5.07 -3.46 6.50
N ALA A 192 -5.48 -2.59 5.60
CA ALA A 192 -6.15 -1.32 5.89
C ALA A 192 -5.34 -0.34 6.75
N SER A 193 -4.04 -0.57 6.98
CA SER A 193 -3.18 0.40 7.64
C SER A 193 -2.94 1.62 6.77
N ILE A 194 -2.58 2.73 7.42
CA ILE A 194 -2.30 4.01 6.77
C ILE A 194 -0.84 4.39 7.01
N ALA A 195 -0.11 4.66 5.94
CA ALA A 195 1.18 5.35 6.00
C ALA A 195 1.00 6.78 5.47
N HIS A 196 1.67 7.76 6.09
CA HIS A 196 1.57 9.17 5.72
C HIS A 196 2.91 9.68 5.22
N LEU A 197 2.98 9.98 3.94
CA LEU A 197 4.12 10.61 3.27
C LEU A 197 3.84 12.08 2.97
N ILE A 198 4.89 12.91 3.05
CA ILE A 198 4.93 14.27 2.54
C ILE A 198 5.93 14.29 1.40
N ILE A 199 5.50 14.76 0.24
CA ILE A 199 6.34 14.84 -0.98
C ILE A 199 6.47 16.31 -1.38
N LEU A 200 7.71 16.77 -1.53
CA LEU A 200 8.06 18.09 -2.05
C LEU A 200 9.28 17.97 -2.98
N GLY A 201 9.07 17.85 -4.27
CA GLY A 201 10.13 17.51 -5.22
C GLY A 201 10.86 16.23 -4.81
N ASP A 202 12.18 16.28 -4.72
CA ASP A 202 13.02 15.14 -4.31
C ASP A 202 13.01 14.87 -2.80
N ARG A 203 12.38 15.74 -2.01
CA ARG A 203 12.31 15.60 -0.56
C ARG A 203 11.04 14.86 -0.15
N TRP A 204 11.22 13.65 0.37
CA TRP A 204 10.16 12.82 0.91
C TRP A 204 10.30 12.67 2.42
N ILE A 205 9.20 12.79 3.17
CA ILE A 205 9.19 12.69 4.62
C ILE A 205 8.14 11.66 5.04
N LEU A 206 8.57 10.60 5.74
CA LEU A 206 7.66 9.65 6.36
C LEU A 206 7.19 10.22 7.71
N ARG A 207 5.89 10.44 7.84
CA ARG A 207 5.24 10.95 9.07
C ARG A 207 4.66 9.85 9.93
N ARG A 208 4.09 8.81 9.30
CA ARG A 208 3.47 7.66 9.97
C ARG A 208 3.67 6.41 9.15
N TYR A 209 3.79 5.29 9.83
CA TYR A 209 3.84 3.98 9.21
C TYR A 209 2.92 3.03 9.96
N ASN A 210 2.22 2.17 9.22
CA ASN A 210 1.39 1.06 9.72
C ASN A 210 0.37 1.49 10.78
N ASP A 211 -0.26 2.65 10.59
CA ASP A 211 -1.26 3.19 11.53
C ASP A 211 -2.60 2.47 11.35
N THR A 212 -2.96 1.62 12.30
CA THR A 212 -4.20 0.83 12.37
C THR A 212 -5.14 1.29 13.48
N GLY A 213 -4.94 2.48 14.06
CA GLY A 213 -5.72 2.98 15.20
C GLY A 213 -7.24 3.01 14.99
N HIS A 214 -7.72 3.08 13.74
CA HIS A 214 -9.14 3.01 13.38
C HIS A 214 -9.72 1.57 13.42
N LEU A 215 -8.89 0.55 13.51
CA LEU A 215 -9.33 -0.85 13.59
C LEU A 215 -9.50 -1.32 15.05
N GLY A 216 -9.16 -0.49 16.04
CA GLY A 216 -9.32 -0.81 17.45
C GLY A 216 -8.34 -1.86 17.99
N GLY A 217 -7.28 -2.17 17.23
CA GLY A 217 -6.26 -3.15 17.62
C GLY A 217 -5.32 -2.62 18.72
N GLU A 218 -4.92 -3.50 19.64
CA GLU A 218 -3.82 -3.24 20.58
C GLU A 218 -2.47 -3.36 19.86
N LEU A 219 -1.43 -2.64 20.34
CA LEU A 219 -0.06 -2.74 19.80
C LEU A 219 0.54 -4.16 19.89
N SER A 220 -0.04 -5.02 20.73
CA SER A 220 0.33 -6.42 20.91
C SER A 220 -0.38 -7.38 19.94
N ALA A 221 -1.28 -6.90 19.08
CA ALA A 221 -1.92 -7.75 18.09
C ALA A 221 -0.86 -8.38 17.18
N VAL A 222 -0.95 -9.68 16.97
CA VAL A 222 -0.06 -10.41 16.05
C VAL A 222 -0.31 -9.84 14.67
N ALA A 223 0.74 -9.29 14.04
CA ALA A 223 0.67 -8.82 12.67
C ALA A 223 0.20 -9.96 11.76
N GLU A 224 -0.79 -9.71 10.90
CA GLU A 224 -1.12 -10.65 9.84
C GLU A 224 0.12 -10.80 8.96
N GLY A 225 0.54 -12.05 8.71
CA GLY A 225 1.77 -12.33 7.99
C GLY A 225 1.82 -11.71 6.59
N LEU A 226 3.01 -11.71 6.00
CA LEU A 226 3.23 -11.34 4.60
C LEU A 226 2.36 -12.25 3.69
N THR A 227 1.24 -11.75 3.24
CA THR A 227 0.35 -12.49 2.32
C THR A 227 -0.19 -11.59 1.22
#